data_36deb89d3810f62cebc216fb18587f1e
#
_entry.id   36deb89d3810f62cebc216fb18587f1e
#
_cell.length_a   1.000
_cell.length_b   1.000
_cell.length_c   1.000
_cell.angle_alpha   90.00
_cell.angle_beta   90.00
_cell.angle_gamma   90.00
#
_symmetry.space_group_name_H-M   'P 1'
#
loop_
_entity.id
_entity.type
_entity.pdbx_description
1 polymer ?
#
loop_
_entity_poly.entity_id
_entity_poly.type
_entity_poly.pdbx_seq_one_letter_code
_entity_poly.pdbx_strand_id
1 'polypeptide(L)'
;MQEKAFIEALKGFEYLTQRVEADESKLKDWQAHLTGALSAQPSLGKLNRDGHLARQAEGVREVVRLCIEDWGRTWARNQPSAQLAETFGDKAVILVFGKVNAGKSSFCNFIAERFAANGEAVQYFHLADNAIVERDEPFAEGETETTSQIQGIRLGQKLILIDTPGLLSVTGVNGELTKRYTDSADAVLWLSSSTAPGQVQELAELEGELKRNKPLLPIITKSDFYNEDEVPGQDTLIKVLCN
;
A
#
# COMPACT_ATOMS: atom_id res chain seq x y z
N MET A 1 9.44 -8.27 -25.25
CA MET A 1 9.28 -9.66 -24.77
C MET A 1 8.98 -9.71 -23.26
N GLN A 2 9.67 -8.92 -22.42
CA GLN A 2 9.47 -8.91 -20.96
C GLN A 2 8.11 -8.36 -20.52
N GLU A 3 7.58 -7.31 -21.18
CA GLU A 3 6.27 -6.70 -20.84
C GLU A 3 5.12 -7.69 -21.00
N LYS A 4 5.08 -8.43 -22.12
CA LYS A 4 4.04 -9.46 -22.35
C LYS A 4 4.09 -10.57 -21.31
N ALA A 5 5.32 -11.00 -20.91
CA ALA A 5 5.49 -12.01 -19.89
C ALA A 5 5.01 -11.51 -18.52
N PHE A 6 5.22 -10.23 -18.21
CA PHE A 6 4.71 -9.61 -16.97
C PHE A 6 3.17 -9.57 -16.95
N ILE A 7 2.55 -9.13 -18.05
CA ILE A 7 1.09 -9.08 -18.17
C ILE A 7 0.47 -10.49 -18.08
N GLU A 8 1.08 -11.48 -18.71
CA GLU A 8 0.64 -12.88 -18.60
C GLU A 8 0.79 -13.42 -17.15
N ALA A 9 1.86 -13.05 -16.46
CA ALA A 9 2.03 -13.40 -15.05
C ALA A 9 0.93 -12.79 -14.17
N LEU A 10 0.51 -11.55 -14.44
CA LEU A 10 -0.61 -10.90 -13.72
C LEU A 10 -1.94 -11.65 -13.92
N LYS A 11 -2.20 -12.22 -15.09
CA LYS A 11 -3.39 -13.04 -15.34
C LYS A 11 -3.39 -14.32 -14.48
N GLY A 12 -2.22 -14.85 -14.18
CA GLY A 12 -2.07 -16.01 -13.28
C GLY A 12 -2.41 -15.71 -11.81
N PHE A 13 -2.50 -14.45 -11.42
CA PHE A 13 -2.86 -14.04 -10.05
C PHE A 13 -4.29 -14.41 -9.65
N GLU A 14 -5.18 -14.64 -10.61
CA GLU A 14 -6.59 -15.00 -10.33
C GLU A 14 -6.72 -16.28 -9.50
N TYR A 15 -5.89 -17.27 -9.79
CA TYR A 15 -5.87 -18.52 -9.01
C TYR A 15 -5.38 -18.30 -7.57
N LEU A 16 -4.39 -17.44 -7.39
CA LEU A 16 -3.86 -17.12 -6.06
C LEU A 16 -4.88 -16.35 -5.23
N THR A 17 -5.60 -15.41 -5.81
CA THR A 17 -6.62 -14.61 -5.12
C THR A 17 -7.76 -15.49 -4.60
N GLN A 18 -8.32 -16.38 -5.42
CA GLN A 18 -9.37 -17.32 -5.00
C GLN A 18 -8.92 -18.21 -3.85
N ARG A 19 -7.65 -18.62 -3.85
CA ARG A 19 -7.09 -19.45 -2.79
C ARG A 19 -6.92 -18.65 -1.49
N VAL A 20 -6.45 -17.40 -1.58
CA VAL A 20 -6.30 -16.51 -0.41
C VAL A 20 -7.66 -16.22 0.22
N GLU A 21 -8.69 -15.89 -0.57
CA GLU A 21 -10.05 -15.68 -0.08
C GLU A 21 -10.63 -16.91 0.65
N ALA A 22 -10.41 -18.10 0.07
CA ALA A 22 -10.85 -19.34 0.71
C ALA A 22 -10.12 -19.62 2.03
N ASP A 23 -8.83 -19.30 2.10
CA ASP A 23 -8.05 -19.48 3.32
C ASP A 23 -8.37 -18.41 4.36
N GLU A 24 -8.65 -17.17 3.95
CA GLU A 24 -9.13 -16.09 4.82
C GLU A 24 -10.49 -16.42 5.46
N SER A 25 -11.42 -16.98 4.69
CA SER A 25 -12.70 -17.44 5.20
C SER A 25 -12.52 -18.51 6.28
N LYS A 26 -11.64 -19.50 6.01
CA LYS A 26 -11.33 -20.54 7.00
C LYS A 26 -10.71 -19.98 8.27
N LEU A 27 -9.83 -18.97 8.15
CA LEU A 27 -9.22 -18.31 9.31
C LEU A 27 -10.26 -17.56 10.15
N LYS A 28 -11.21 -16.87 9.51
CA LYS A 28 -12.33 -16.19 10.19
C LYS A 28 -13.20 -17.18 10.95
N ASP A 29 -13.57 -18.29 10.31
CA ASP A 29 -14.38 -19.35 10.92
C ASP A 29 -13.64 -20.00 12.10
N TRP A 30 -12.34 -20.29 11.93
CA TRP A 30 -11.52 -20.86 12.99
C TRP A 30 -11.38 -19.89 14.17
N GLN A 31 -11.17 -18.60 13.92
CA GLN A 31 -11.08 -17.56 14.94
C GLN A 31 -12.41 -17.44 15.72
N ALA A 32 -13.55 -17.43 15.02
CA ALA A 32 -14.86 -17.37 15.66
C ALA A 32 -15.10 -18.60 16.55
N HIS A 33 -14.75 -19.79 16.05
CA HIS A 33 -14.87 -21.03 16.79
C HIS A 33 -13.96 -21.06 18.04
N LEU A 34 -12.69 -20.62 17.88
CA LEU A 34 -11.73 -20.56 18.99
C LEU A 34 -12.18 -19.56 20.06
N THR A 35 -12.61 -18.37 19.63
CA THR A 35 -13.13 -17.34 20.54
C THR A 35 -14.35 -17.84 21.29
N GLY A 36 -15.27 -18.51 20.61
CA GLY A 36 -16.45 -19.15 21.23
C GLY A 36 -16.07 -20.23 22.24
N ALA A 37 -15.13 -21.10 21.89
CA ALA A 37 -14.66 -22.17 22.77
C ALA A 37 -13.93 -21.63 24.01
N LEU A 38 -13.10 -20.60 23.86
CA LEU A 38 -12.38 -19.94 24.97
C LEU A 38 -13.32 -19.13 25.86
N SER A 39 -14.38 -18.56 25.30
CA SER A 39 -15.41 -17.82 26.06
C SER A 39 -16.39 -18.76 26.76
N ALA A 40 -16.52 -20.00 26.32
CA ALA A 40 -17.34 -21.03 26.96
C ALA A 40 -16.68 -21.42 28.29
N GLN A 41 -17.13 -20.78 29.36
CA GLN A 41 -16.58 -21.02 30.70
C GLN A 41 -16.91 -22.44 31.17
N PRO A 42 -15.90 -23.24 31.56
CA PRO A 42 -16.18 -24.48 32.25
C PRO A 42 -16.86 -24.16 33.59
N SER A 43 -17.97 -24.85 33.89
CA SER A 43 -18.68 -24.67 35.15
C SER A 43 -17.77 -25.05 36.33
N LEU A 44 -17.39 -24.09 37.13
CA LEU A 44 -16.68 -24.31 38.39
C LEU A 44 -17.60 -24.80 39.53
N GLY A 45 -18.76 -25.32 39.19
CA GLY A 45 -19.92 -25.53 40.09
C GLY A 45 -19.70 -26.34 41.35
N LYS A 46 -18.54 -26.91 41.62
CA LYS A 46 -18.19 -27.64 42.83
C LYS A 46 -16.91 -27.15 43.52
N LEU A 47 -16.27 -26.10 43.02
CA LEU A 47 -15.06 -25.55 43.65
C LEU A 47 -15.46 -24.57 44.78
N ASN A 48 -14.77 -24.69 45.91
CA ASN A 48 -14.88 -23.67 46.97
C ASN A 48 -14.38 -22.32 46.39
N ARG A 49 -15.26 -21.32 46.39
CA ARG A 49 -15.00 -20.00 45.80
C ARG A 49 -13.75 -19.30 46.38
N ASP A 50 -13.43 -19.58 47.64
CA ASP A 50 -12.27 -18.99 48.32
C ASP A 50 -11.02 -19.90 48.26
N GLY A 51 -11.13 -21.03 47.58
CA GLY A 51 -10.05 -22.00 47.45
C GLY A 51 -8.97 -21.59 46.49
N HIS A 52 -7.75 -22.14 46.67
CA HIS A 52 -6.61 -21.87 45.82
C HIS A 52 -6.87 -22.17 44.33
N LEU A 53 -7.58 -23.26 44.02
CA LEU A 53 -7.94 -23.63 42.67
C LEU A 53 -8.92 -22.66 42.01
N ALA A 54 -9.87 -22.11 42.80
CA ALA A 54 -10.79 -21.12 42.28
C ALA A 54 -10.04 -19.81 41.89
N ARG A 55 -9.07 -19.38 42.70
CA ARG A 55 -8.24 -18.22 42.41
C ARG A 55 -7.33 -18.43 41.19
N GLN A 56 -6.76 -19.62 41.04
CA GLN A 56 -5.98 -19.95 39.83
C GLN A 56 -6.85 -19.97 38.58
N ALA A 57 -8.03 -20.56 38.63
CA ALA A 57 -8.97 -20.61 37.51
C ALA A 57 -9.43 -19.19 37.10
N GLU A 58 -9.65 -18.29 38.08
CA GLU A 58 -9.96 -16.89 37.80
C GLU A 58 -8.78 -16.16 37.13
N GLY A 59 -7.55 -16.40 37.58
CA GLY A 59 -6.35 -15.87 36.92
C GLY A 59 -6.21 -16.30 35.46
N VAL A 60 -6.46 -17.58 35.18
CA VAL A 60 -6.44 -18.10 33.79
C VAL A 60 -7.55 -17.46 32.94
N ARG A 61 -8.76 -17.32 33.50
CA ARG A 61 -9.86 -16.63 32.80
C ARG A 61 -9.53 -15.20 32.42
N GLU A 62 -8.93 -14.46 33.36
CA GLU A 62 -8.53 -13.08 33.11
C GLU A 62 -7.50 -12.98 32.00
N VAL A 63 -6.49 -13.85 31.99
CA VAL A 63 -5.50 -13.92 30.91
C VAL A 63 -6.15 -14.21 29.56
N VAL A 64 -7.07 -15.20 29.50
CA VAL A 64 -7.80 -15.53 28.28
C VAL A 64 -8.64 -14.35 27.80
N ARG A 65 -9.35 -13.66 28.72
CA ARG A 65 -10.13 -12.47 28.42
C ARG A 65 -9.25 -11.37 27.78
N LEU A 66 -8.10 -11.07 28.38
CA LEU A 66 -7.16 -10.08 27.90
C LEU A 66 -6.59 -10.46 26.51
N CYS A 67 -6.31 -11.74 26.28
CA CYS A 67 -5.86 -12.21 24.97
C CYS A 67 -6.95 -12.04 23.91
N ILE A 68 -8.21 -12.37 24.21
CA ILE A 68 -9.32 -12.19 23.26
C ILE A 68 -9.52 -10.70 22.93
N GLU A 69 -9.43 -9.81 23.93
CA GLU A 69 -9.53 -8.37 23.73
C GLU A 69 -8.38 -7.82 22.90
N ASP A 70 -7.17 -8.32 23.10
CA ASP A 70 -5.99 -7.91 22.31
C ASP A 70 -6.08 -8.40 20.87
N TRP A 71 -6.58 -9.62 20.64
CA TRP A 71 -6.89 -10.11 19.30
C TRP A 71 -7.93 -9.23 18.60
N GLY A 72 -9.00 -8.86 19.31
CA GLY A 72 -10.04 -7.96 18.80
C GLY A 72 -9.46 -6.59 18.40
N ARG A 73 -8.59 -6.03 19.20
CA ARG A 73 -7.90 -4.76 18.90
C ARG A 73 -6.95 -4.89 17.71
N THR A 74 -6.19 -5.97 17.64
CA THR A 74 -5.28 -6.23 16.52
C THR A 74 -6.05 -6.45 15.23
N TRP A 75 -7.15 -7.19 15.28
CA TRP A 75 -8.05 -7.37 14.14
C TRP A 75 -8.66 -6.05 13.67
N ALA A 76 -9.20 -5.25 14.58
CA ALA A 76 -9.78 -3.94 14.27
C ALA A 76 -8.73 -2.97 13.66
N ARG A 77 -7.48 -3.05 14.10
CA ARG A 77 -6.38 -2.25 13.54
C ARG A 77 -6.04 -2.64 12.10
N ASN A 78 -6.26 -3.89 11.73
CA ASN A 78 -6.03 -4.39 10.37
C ASN A 78 -7.27 -4.24 9.46
N GLN A 79 -8.40 -3.81 9.99
CA GLN A 79 -9.65 -3.55 9.25
C GLN A 79 -9.54 -2.50 8.12
N PRO A 80 -8.67 -1.47 8.17
CA PRO A 80 -8.48 -0.58 7.04
C PRO A 80 -8.08 -1.30 5.74
N SER A 81 -7.33 -2.41 5.84
CA SER A 81 -7.04 -3.26 4.68
C SER A 81 -8.29 -3.95 4.11
N ALA A 82 -9.25 -4.29 4.96
CA ALA A 82 -10.52 -4.86 4.51
C ALA A 82 -11.38 -3.86 3.72
N GLN A 83 -11.37 -2.57 4.10
CA GLN A 83 -12.10 -1.52 3.36
C GLN A 83 -11.51 -1.29 1.96
N LEU A 84 -10.19 -1.39 1.80
CA LEU A 84 -9.56 -1.34 0.48
C LEU A 84 -9.88 -2.59 -0.35
N ALA A 85 -9.89 -3.75 0.27
CA ALA A 85 -10.32 -4.99 -0.37
C ALA A 85 -11.78 -4.91 -0.83
N GLU A 86 -12.67 -4.27 -0.06
CA GLU A 86 -14.04 -3.98 -0.49
C GLU A 86 -14.09 -3.01 -1.67
N THR A 87 -13.20 -2.00 -1.69
CA THR A 87 -13.19 -0.96 -2.73
C THR A 87 -12.55 -1.46 -4.04
N PHE A 88 -11.49 -2.23 -3.93
CA PHE A 88 -10.70 -2.67 -5.10
C PHE A 88 -10.85 -4.16 -5.41
N GLY A 89 -11.55 -4.90 -4.55
CA GLY A 89 -11.81 -6.33 -4.74
C GLY A 89 -10.52 -7.16 -4.70
N ASP A 90 -10.40 -8.06 -5.63
CA ASP A 90 -9.31 -9.03 -5.76
C ASP A 90 -8.08 -8.49 -6.53
N LYS A 91 -7.89 -7.17 -6.57
CA LYS A 91 -6.82 -6.52 -7.31
C LYS A 91 -5.61 -6.24 -6.40
N ALA A 92 -4.42 -6.47 -6.94
CA ALA A 92 -3.19 -6.04 -6.29
C ALA A 92 -3.08 -4.51 -6.32
N VAL A 93 -2.92 -3.91 -5.16
CA VAL A 93 -2.80 -2.46 -4.97
C VAL A 93 -1.34 -2.09 -4.73
N ILE A 94 -0.76 -1.35 -5.65
CA ILE A 94 0.61 -0.84 -5.54
C ILE A 94 0.57 0.67 -5.32
N LEU A 95 1.18 1.09 -4.24
CA LEU A 95 1.35 2.50 -3.91
C LEU A 95 2.57 3.07 -4.62
N VAL A 96 2.40 4.19 -5.32
CA VAL A 96 3.51 4.96 -5.89
C VAL A 96 3.82 6.11 -4.94
N PHE A 97 4.99 6.02 -4.33
CA PHE A 97 5.42 6.88 -3.25
C PHE A 97 6.69 7.63 -3.61
N GLY A 98 6.89 8.82 -3.07
CA GLY A 98 8.07 9.63 -3.30
C GLY A 98 7.77 11.12 -3.14
N LYS A 99 8.83 11.90 -3.10
CA LYS A 99 8.79 13.35 -2.93
C LYS A 99 7.96 14.04 -4.03
N VAL A 100 7.53 15.27 -3.74
CA VAL A 100 7.02 16.20 -4.76
C VAL A 100 8.05 16.31 -5.88
N ASN A 101 7.60 16.29 -7.11
CA ASN A 101 8.46 16.33 -8.31
C ASN A 101 9.40 15.11 -8.52
N ALA A 102 9.21 14.01 -7.78
CA ALA A 102 9.91 12.76 -8.07
C ALA A 102 9.43 12.05 -9.35
N GLY A 103 8.46 12.62 -10.06
CA GLY A 103 7.93 12.05 -11.31
C GLY A 103 6.89 10.93 -11.11
N LYS A 104 6.19 10.90 -9.98
CA LYS A 104 5.19 9.85 -9.67
C LYS A 104 4.08 9.78 -10.72
N SER A 105 3.42 10.90 -11.00
CA SER A 105 2.31 10.96 -11.95
C SER A 105 2.78 10.62 -13.37
N SER A 106 3.94 11.13 -13.81
CA SER A 106 4.53 10.78 -15.11
C SER A 106 4.88 9.30 -15.19
N PHE A 107 5.41 8.72 -14.12
CA PHE A 107 5.68 7.28 -14.05
C PHE A 107 4.39 6.46 -14.14
N CYS A 108 3.35 6.86 -13.44
CA CYS A 108 2.03 6.20 -13.51
C CYS A 108 1.45 6.28 -14.94
N ASN A 109 1.49 7.44 -15.58
CA ASN A 109 1.06 7.63 -16.97
C ASN A 109 1.87 6.75 -17.93
N PHE A 110 3.20 6.71 -17.76
CA PHE A 110 4.06 5.85 -18.57
C PHE A 110 3.66 4.36 -18.46
N ILE A 111 3.43 3.87 -17.26
CA ILE A 111 2.97 2.48 -17.06
C ILE A 111 1.62 2.25 -17.72
N ALA A 112 0.67 3.20 -17.58
CA ALA A 112 -0.64 3.13 -18.21
C ALA A 112 -0.54 3.02 -19.74
N GLU A 113 0.32 3.83 -20.37
CA GLU A 113 0.57 3.78 -21.80
C GLU A 113 1.14 2.42 -22.25
N ARG A 114 2.04 1.83 -21.43
CA ARG A 114 2.60 0.51 -21.75
C ARG A 114 1.55 -0.60 -21.68
N PHE A 115 0.62 -0.54 -20.71
CA PHE A 115 -0.50 -1.47 -20.63
C PHE A 115 -1.44 -1.29 -21.83
N ALA A 116 -1.83 -0.07 -22.15
CA ALA A 116 -2.68 0.23 -23.31
C ALA A 116 -2.05 -0.23 -24.63
N ALA A 117 -0.74 -0.02 -24.81
CA ALA A 117 -0.01 -0.46 -26.01
C ALA A 117 0.03 -2.00 -26.15
N ASN A 118 -0.16 -2.75 -25.06
CA ASN A 118 -0.28 -4.19 -25.07
C ASN A 118 -1.75 -4.69 -25.14
N GLY A 119 -2.70 -3.78 -25.33
CA GLY A 119 -4.12 -4.11 -25.48
C GLY A 119 -4.87 -4.35 -24.17
N GLU A 120 -4.27 -4.01 -23.03
CA GLU A 120 -4.92 -4.11 -21.74
C GLU A 120 -5.77 -2.87 -21.45
N ALA A 121 -6.87 -3.05 -20.72
CA ALA A 121 -7.73 -1.94 -20.33
C ALA A 121 -7.01 -1.03 -19.32
N VAL A 122 -7.17 0.27 -19.48
CA VAL A 122 -6.63 1.29 -18.58
C VAL A 122 -7.77 2.22 -18.20
N GLN A 123 -7.97 2.43 -16.88
CA GLN A 123 -8.99 3.33 -16.36
C GLN A 123 -8.40 4.20 -15.25
N TYR A 124 -8.36 5.50 -15.47
CA TYR A 124 -7.97 6.47 -14.45
C TYR A 124 -9.13 6.76 -13.49
N PHE A 125 -8.82 7.07 -12.25
CA PHE A 125 -9.81 7.45 -11.25
C PHE A 125 -9.19 8.37 -10.18
N HIS A 126 -10.03 9.03 -9.42
CA HIS A 126 -9.66 9.69 -8.19
C HIS A 126 -10.64 9.32 -7.07
N LEU A 127 -10.22 9.53 -5.84
CA LEU A 127 -11.03 9.29 -4.67
C LEU A 127 -11.67 10.61 -4.22
N ALA A 128 -12.99 10.64 -4.22
CA ALA A 128 -13.79 11.74 -3.67
C ALA A 128 -14.73 11.15 -2.62
N ASP A 129 -14.69 11.67 -1.39
CA ASP A 129 -15.54 11.23 -0.27
C ASP A 129 -15.56 9.69 -0.07
N ASN A 130 -14.41 9.05 -0.16
CA ASN A 130 -14.21 7.58 -0.13
C ASN A 130 -14.86 6.81 -1.29
N ALA A 131 -15.37 7.49 -2.32
CA ALA A 131 -15.89 6.87 -3.52
C ALA A 131 -14.88 6.97 -4.68
N ILE A 132 -14.87 5.96 -5.54
CA ILE A 132 -14.09 5.98 -6.78
C ILE A 132 -14.87 6.77 -7.81
N VAL A 133 -14.25 7.82 -8.34
CA VAL A 133 -14.77 8.61 -9.47
C VAL A 133 -13.86 8.38 -10.66
N GLU A 134 -14.38 7.76 -11.71
CA GLU A 134 -13.64 7.47 -12.93
C GLU A 134 -13.33 8.73 -13.73
N ARG A 135 -12.20 8.73 -14.42
CA ARG A 135 -11.73 9.81 -15.29
C ARG A 135 -11.21 9.23 -16.59
N ASP A 136 -11.42 9.96 -17.68
CA ASP A 136 -10.89 9.59 -19.00
C ASP A 136 -9.50 10.21 -19.26
N GLU A 137 -9.10 11.20 -18.46
CA GLU A 137 -7.86 11.95 -18.66
C GLU A 137 -6.72 11.37 -17.84
N PRO A 138 -5.47 11.32 -18.40
CA PRO A 138 -4.27 11.00 -17.66
C PRO A 138 -4.04 11.96 -16.47
N PHE A 139 -3.15 11.57 -15.58
CA PHE A 139 -2.77 12.43 -14.47
C PHE A 139 -2.08 13.70 -14.98
N ALA A 140 -2.44 14.84 -14.40
CA ALA A 140 -1.76 16.09 -14.70
C ALA A 140 -0.30 16.02 -14.27
N GLU A 141 0.58 16.41 -15.17
CA GLU A 141 2.01 16.51 -14.93
C GLU A 141 2.38 17.98 -14.76
N GLY A 142 3.16 18.33 -13.73
CA GLY A 142 3.54 19.70 -13.49
C GLY A 142 4.50 19.88 -12.32
N GLU A 143 5.15 21.03 -12.26
CA GLU A 143 6.14 21.38 -11.23
C GLU A 143 5.52 21.80 -9.89
N THR A 144 4.25 22.11 -9.86
CA THR A 144 3.51 22.47 -8.64
C THR A 144 2.73 21.26 -8.12
N GLU A 145 2.45 21.22 -6.81
CA GLU A 145 1.57 20.22 -6.18
C GLU A 145 0.19 20.22 -6.84
N THR A 146 0.05 19.46 -7.91
CA THR A 146 -1.22 19.34 -8.64
C THR A 146 -2.13 18.27 -8.01
N THR A 147 -1.56 17.43 -7.14
CA THR A 147 -2.27 16.29 -6.57
C THR A 147 -2.71 16.61 -5.15
N SER A 148 -3.87 17.24 -5.01
CA SER A 148 -4.53 17.45 -3.70
C SER A 148 -5.40 16.26 -3.27
N GLN A 149 -5.67 15.33 -4.18
CA GLN A 149 -6.52 14.16 -3.98
C GLN A 149 -5.76 12.87 -4.32
N ILE A 150 -6.10 11.79 -3.65
CA ILE A 150 -5.59 10.47 -4.00
C ILE A 150 -6.17 10.10 -5.37
N GLN A 151 -5.30 9.77 -6.30
CA GLN A 151 -5.68 9.34 -7.64
C GLN A 151 -5.05 7.98 -7.95
N GLY A 152 -5.64 7.23 -8.87
CA GLY A 152 -5.16 5.91 -9.22
C GLY A 152 -5.48 5.50 -10.64
N ILE A 153 -4.90 4.40 -11.05
CA ILE A 153 -5.10 3.77 -12.36
C ILE A 153 -5.38 2.31 -12.16
N ARG A 154 -6.46 1.82 -12.75
CA ARG A 154 -6.69 0.38 -12.95
C ARG A 154 -5.97 -0.04 -14.22
N LEU A 155 -5.14 -1.07 -14.12
CA LEU A 155 -4.34 -1.64 -15.19
C LEU A 155 -4.75 -3.09 -15.44
N GLY A 156 -5.37 -3.34 -16.57
CA GLY A 156 -5.99 -4.63 -16.83
C GLY A 156 -7.04 -4.96 -15.77
N GLN A 157 -7.13 -6.24 -15.43
CA GLN A 157 -8.14 -6.70 -14.47
C GLN A 157 -7.64 -6.81 -13.03
N LYS A 158 -6.32 -6.87 -12.82
CA LYS A 158 -5.72 -7.32 -11.56
C LYS A 158 -4.80 -6.33 -10.86
N LEU A 159 -4.50 -5.19 -11.45
CA LEU A 159 -3.52 -4.27 -10.90
C LEU A 159 -4.12 -2.86 -10.72
N ILE A 160 -3.82 -2.26 -9.60
CA ILE A 160 -4.12 -0.85 -9.30
C ILE A 160 -2.82 -0.16 -8.89
N LEU A 161 -2.53 0.95 -9.54
CA LEU A 161 -1.52 1.90 -9.08
C LEU A 161 -2.22 3.07 -8.41
N ILE A 162 -1.78 3.42 -7.20
CA ILE A 162 -2.25 4.60 -6.48
C ILE A 162 -1.13 5.63 -6.44
N ASP A 163 -1.36 6.79 -7.05
CA ASP A 163 -0.51 7.96 -6.93
C ASP A 163 -0.95 8.78 -5.71
N THR A 164 -0.06 8.91 -4.75
CA THR A 164 -0.33 9.69 -3.55
C THR A 164 0.20 11.10 -3.69
N PRO A 165 -0.52 12.11 -3.17
CA PRO A 165 0.06 13.41 -2.93
C PRO A 165 1.37 13.25 -2.17
N GLY A 166 2.40 14.06 -2.47
CA GLY A 166 3.65 13.99 -1.74
C GLY A 166 3.37 14.05 -0.23
N LEU A 167 3.90 13.13 0.55
CA LEU A 167 3.57 12.96 1.99
C LEU A 167 3.82 14.22 2.85
N LEU A 168 4.63 15.14 2.36
CA LEU A 168 4.89 16.42 3.03
C LEU A 168 3.77 17.46 2.84
N SER A 169 2.84 17.23 1.91
CA SER A 169 1.71 18.15 1.64
C SER A 169 0.44 17.79 2.38
N VAL A 170 0.44 16.70 3.15
CA VAL A 170 -0.78 16.17 3.74
C VAL A 170 -1.04 16.80 5.10
N THR A 171 -1.66 17.98 5.09
CA THR A 171 -2.26 18.58 6.28
C THR A 171 -3.74 18.21 6.37
N GLY A 172 -4.15 17.61 7.50
CA GLY A 172 -5.56 17.39 7.80
C GLY A 172 -6.14 16.04 7.37
N VAL A 173 -7.41 16.03 6.96
CA VAL A 173 -8.25 14.84 6.67
C VAL A 173 -7.60 13.92 5.61
N ASN A 174 -6.90 14.49 4.64
CA ASN A 174 -6.19 13.73 3.61
C ASN A 174 -5.03 12.88 4.17
N GLY A 175 -4.42 13.27 5.29
CA GLY A 175 -3.33 12.53 5.93
C GLY A 175 -3.74 11.18 6.49
N GLU A 176 -4.88 11.12 7.14
CA GLU A 176 -5.40 9.85 7.64
C GLU A 176 -5.81 8.92 6.49
N LEU A 177 -6.40 9.48 5.44
CA LEU A 177 -6.81 8.71 4.27
C LEU A 177 -5.57 8.13 3.54
N THR A 178 -4.56 8.96 3.27
CA THR A 178 -3.30 8.51 2.67
C THR A 178 -2.65 7.43 3.52
N LYS A 179 -2.63 7.59 4.84
CA LYS A 179 -2.08 6.59 5.76
C LYS A 179 -2.83 5.26 5.68
N ARG A 180 -4.17 5.29 5.62
CA ARG A 180 -4.99 4.07 5.46
C ARG A 180 -4.66 3.35 4.15
N TYR A 181 -4.52 4.09 3.04
CA TYR A 181 -4.14 3.50 1.75
C TYR A 181 -2.72 2.95 1.77
N THR A 182 -1.79 3.67 2.41
CA THR A 182 -0.42 3.18 2.60
C THR A 182 -0.38 1.92 3.44
N ASP A 183 -1.16 1.86 4.52
CA ASP A 183 -1.21 0.68 5.40
C ASP A 183 -1.81 -0.55 4.71
N SER A 184 -2.62 -0.35 3.69
CA SER A 184 -3.40 -1.40 3.02
C SER A 184 -2.85 -1.83 1.66
N ALA A 185 -1.91 -1.07 1.07
CA ALA A 185 -1.30 -1.46 -0.21
C ALA A 185 -0.49 -2.76 -0.08
N ASP A 186 -0.49 -3.57 -1.13
CA ASP A 186 0.24 -4.84 -1.20
C ASP A 186 1.74 -4.64 -1.42
N ALA A 187 2.12 -3.56 -2.12
CA ALA A 187 3.51 -3.20 -2.38
C ALA A 187 3.68 -1.69 -2.54
N VAL A 188 4.91 -1.23 -2.42
CA VAL A 188 5.29 0.17 -2.56
C VAL A 188 6.35 0.32 -3.65
N LEU A 189 6.14 1.22 -4.60
CA LEU A 189 7.15 1.72 -5.52
C LEU A 189 7.67 3.06 -4.97
N TRP A 190 8.92 3.06 -4.56
CA TRP A 190 9.56 4.26 -4.02
C TRP A 190 10.29 5.01 -5.13
N LEU A 191 9.79 6.18 -5.52
CA LEU A 191 10.38 7.01 -6.56
C LEU A 191 11.27 8.09 -5.94
N SER A 192 12.54 8.11 -6.34
CA SER A 192 13.50 9.13 -5.97
C SER A 192 14.12 9.75 -7.23
N SER A 193 14.21 11.08 -7.27
CA SER A 193 14.82 11.78 -8.40
C SER A 193 16.34 11.70 -8.32
N SER A 194 17.01 11.38 -9.42
CA SER A 194 18.47 11.38 -9.51
C SER A 194 19.09 12.76 -9.24
N THR A 195 18.32 13.85 -9.46
CA THR A 195 18.78 15.22 -9.28
C THR A 195 18.79 15.68 -7.82
N ALA A 196 18.10 14.97 -6.92
CA ALA A 196 18.03 15.31 -5.49
C ALA A 196 17.81 14.04 -4.64
N PRO A 197 18.74 13.07 -4.67
CA PRO A 197 18.58 11.82 -3.93
C PRO A 197 18.84 12.02 -2.44
N GLY A 198 18.13 11.22 -1.62
CA GLY A 198 18.55 10.97 -0.24
C GLY A 198 18.38 12.12 0.75
N GLN A 199 17.34 12.94 0.63
CA GLN A 199 17.05 13.91 1.67
C GLN A 199 16.64 13.21 2.98
N VAL A 200 17.05 13.76 4.13
CA VAL A 200 16.84 13.17 5.47
C VAL A 200 15.36 12.81 5.72
N GLN A 201 14.44 13.61 5.23
CA GLN A 201 13.02 13.37 5.33
C GLN A 201 12.58 12.14 4.52
N GLU A 202 13.08 11.96 3.30
CA GLU A 202 12.79 10.78 2.48
C GLU A 202 13.30 9.50 3.15
N LEU A 203 14.47 9.55 3.79
CA LEU A 203 15.02 8.39 4.50
C LEU A 203 14.19 8.01 5.72
N ALA A 204 13.68 8.98 6.48
CA ALA A 204 12.84 8.72 7.63
C ALA A 204 11.50 8.08 7.22
N GLU A 205 10.92 8.52 6.12
CA GLU A 205 9.69 7.95 5.56
C GLU A 205 9.92 6.54 5.01
N LEU A 206 11.01 6.34 4.28
CA LEU A 206 11.44 5.04 3.78
C LEU A 206 11.64 4.04 4.94
N GLU A 207 12.27 4.47 6.02
CA GLU A 207 12.43 3.64 7.23
C GLU A 207 11.07 3.25 7.82
N GLY A 208 10.09 4.16 7.81
CA GLY A 208 8.72 3.89 8.22
C GLY A 208 8.05 2.81 7.38
N GLU A 209 8.20 2.86 6.05
CA GLU A 209 7.65 1.85 5.14
C GLU A 209 8.36 0.50 5.26
N LEU A 210 9.67 0.48 5.40
CA LEU A 210 10.44 -0.75 5.62
C LEU A 210 10.03 -1.47 6.91
N LYS A 211 9.69 -0.73 7.98
CA LYS A 211 9.20 -1.30 9.23
C LYS A 211 7.82 -1.98 9.10
N ARG A 212 7.08 -1.70 8.04
CA ARG A 212 5.78 -2.33 7.75
C ARG A 212 5.90 -3.70 7.07
N ASN A 213 7.12 -4.16 6.76
CA ASN A 213 7.42 -5.43 6.09
C ASN A 213 6.71 -5.61 4.73
N LYS A 214 6.42 -4.51 4.03
CA LYS A 214 5.84 -4.58 2.69
C LYS A 214 6.93 -4.71 1.63
N PRO A 215 6.65 -5.42 0.52
CA PRO A 215 7.52 -5.37 -0.65
C PRO A 215 7.72 -3.93 -1.11
N LEU A 216 8.97 -3.49 -1.17
CA LEU A 216 9.33 -2.14 -1.59
C LEU A 216 10.36 -2.22 -2.72
N LEU A 217 10.05 -1.56 -3.85
CA LEU A 217 10.95 -1.44 -4.98
C LEU A 217 11.37 0.02 -5.16
N PRO A 218 12.64 0.36 -4.95
CA PRO A 218 13.15 1.70 -5.24
C PRO A 218 13.31 1.90 -6.75
N ILE A 219 12.89 3.07 -7.23
CA ILE A 219 12.99 3.49 -8.63
C ILE A 219 13.66 4.86 -8.68
N ILE A 220 14.75 4.96 -9.42
CA ILE A 220 15.41 6.24 -9.68
C ILE A 220 14.81 6.84 -10.95
N THR A 221 14.24 8.03 -10.82
CA THR A 221 13.65 8.79 -11.92
C THR A 221 14.59 9.92 -12.37
N LYS A 222 14.32 10.50 -13.54
CA LYS A 222 15.11 11.60 -14.11
C LYS A 222 16.61 11.25 -14.28
N SER A 223 16.92 9.96 -14.46
CA SER A 223 18.28 9.48 -14.68
C SER A 223 18.82 9.83 -16.09
N ASP A 224 17.96 10.28 -16.96
CA ASP A 224 18.24 10.81 -18.31
C ASP A 224 18.48 12.32 -18.32
N PHE A 225 18.54 12.96 -17.16
CA PHE A 225 18.80 14.38 -17.04
C PHE A 225 20.29 14.66 -17.30
N TYR A 226 20.59 15.59 -18.22
CA TYR A 226 21.92 16.02 -18.54
C TYR A 226 22.23 17.38 -17.90
N ASN A 227 23.33 17.49 -17.20
CA ASN A 227 23.89 18.78 -16.82
C ASN A 227 24.76 19.33 -17.97
N GLU A 228 24.78 20.62 -18.09
CA GLU A 228 25.75 21.33 -18.97
C GLU A 228 27.03 21.56 -18.16
N ASP A 229 28.11 20.92 -18.56
CA ASP A 229 29.41 21.11 -17.94
C ASP A 229 30.36 21.85 -18.89
N GLU A 230 31.17 22.77 -18.33
CA GLU A 230 32.23 23.45 -19.05
C GLU A 230 33.45 22.53 -19.19
N VAL A 231 33.88 22.29 -20.39
CA VAL A 231 35.16 21.60 -20.64
C VAL A 231 36.30 22.62 -20.62
N PRO A 232 37.27 22.49 -19.70
CA PRO A 232 38.40 23.43 -19.66
C PRO A 232 39.11 23.50 -21.00
N GLY A 233 39.13 24.70 -21.61
CA GLY A 233 39.79 24.97 -22.90
C GLY A 233 38.89 24.80 -24.13
N GLN A 234 37.60 24.59 -23.98
CA GLN A 234 36.64 24.63 -25.08
C GLN A 234 35.50 25.58 -24.74
N ASP A 235 35.16 26.50 -25.65
CA ASP A 235 33.99 27.40 -25.53
C ASP A 235 32.65 26.70 -25.82
N THR A 236 32.54 25.40 -25.54
CA THR A 236 31.35 24.59 -25.81
C THR A 236 30.92 23.86 -24.54
N LEU A 237 29.66 24.06 -24.16
CA LEU A 237 28.98 23.28 -23.14
C LEU A 237 28.72 21.87 -23.66
N ILE A 238 29.11 20.86 -22.90
CA ILE A 238 28.76 19.46 -23.19
C ILE A 238 27.65 19.00 -22.24
N LYS A 239 26.75 18.19 -22.74
CA LYS A 239 25.74 17.54 -21.93
C LYS A 239 26.32 16.28 -21.32
N VAL A 240 26.40 16.23 -19.99
CA VAL A 240 26.89 15.07 -19.24
C VAL A 240 25.71 14.44 -18.49
N LEU A 241 25.58 13.13 -18.62
CA LEU A 241 24.61 12.38 -17.81
C LEU A 241 24.92 12.56 -16.33
N CYS A 242 23.91 12.96 -15.54
CA CYS A 242 24.02 12.96 -14.10
C CYS A 242 24.10 11.51 -13.60
N ASN A 243 25.28 11.13 -13.08
CA ASN A 243 25.50 9.83 -12.42
C ASN A 243 25.04 9.87 -10.97
#